data_f02b899bac7564fe6af040861ae56a80
#
_entry.id   f02b899bac7564fe6af040861ae56a80
#
_cell.length_a   1.000
_cell.length_b   1.000
_cell.length_c   1.000
_cell.angle_alpha   90.00
_cell.angle_beta   90.00
_cell.angle_gamma   90.00
#
_symmetry.space_group_name_H-M   'P 1'
#
loop_
_entity.id
_entity.type
_entity.pdbx_description
1 polymer ?
#
loop_
_entity_poly.entity_id
_entity_poly.type
_entity_poly.pdbx_seq_one_letter_code
_entity_poly.pdbx_strand_id
1 'polypeptide(L)'
;DLESYAARDMSFEKGKKIAVEEYLTNWIALGLDLERDNVNVYLQSQNKSLFDLEFKASRKTNFSQLHAIYGFDNSTNIAHV
;
A
#
# COMPACT_ATOMS: atom_id res chain seq x y z
N ASP A 1 1.97 -3.97 1.92
CA ASP A 1 1.62 -4.42 3.28
C ASP A 1 0.41 -3.67 3.86
N LEU A 2 0.30 -2.36 3.63
CA LEU A 2 -0.83 -1.57 4.16
C LEU A 2 -2.17 -2.00 3.57
N GLU A 3 -2.26 -2.13 2.26
CA GLU A 3 -3.50 -2.56 1.61
C GLU A 3 -3.89 -3.99 2.01
N SER A 4 -2.91 -4.87 2.13
CA SER A 4 -3.15 -6.24 2.58
C SER A 4 -3.77 -6.28 3.98
N TYR A 5 -3.31 -5.43 4.89
CA TYR A 5 -3.88 -5.30 6.22
C TYR A 5 -5.28 -4.68 6.19
N ALA A 6 -5.44 -3.58 5.46
CA ALA A 6 -6.68 -2.80 5.47
C ALA A 6 -7.83 -3.48 4.70
N ALA A 7 -7.54 -4.13 3.58
CA ALA A 7 -8.56 -4.62 2.64
C ALA A 7 -8.65 -6.14 2.58
N ARG A 8 -7.65 -6.89 3.03
CA ARG A 8 -7.54 -8.33 2.83
C ARG A 8 -7.46 -9.15 4.12
N ASP A 9 -7.69 -8.53 5.26
CA ASP A 9 -7.65 -9.19 6.57
C ASP A 9 -6.35 -9.99 6.80
N MET A 10 -5.23 -9.41 6.38
CA MET A 10 -3.91 -10.01 6.47
C MET A 10 -3.06 -9.25 7.49
N SER A 11 -2.34 -9.95 8.38
CA SER A 11 -1.45 -9.30 9.34
C SER A 11 -0.30 -8.55 8.64
N PHE A 12 0.26 -7.54 9.30
CA PHE A 12 1.42 -6.80 8.75
C PHE A 12 2.61 -7.72 8.50
N GLU A 13 2.90 -8.62 9.43
CA GLU A 13 4.02 -9.55 9.32
C GLU A 13 3.86 -10.46 8.11
N LYS A 14 2.66 -11.01 7.90
CA LYS A 14 2.38 -11.87 6.75
C LYS A 14 2.48 -11.10 5.43
N GLY A 15 1.92 -9.90 5.38
CA GLY A 15 2.02 -9.02 4.20
C GLY A 15 3.44 -8.67 3.83
N LYS A 16 4.26 -8.29 4.82
CA LYS A 16 5.68 -8.00 4.63
C LYS A 16 6.46 -9.23 4.16
N LYS A 17 6.19 -10.38 4.75
CA LYS A 17 6.85 -11.64 4.39
C LYS A 17 6.56 -12.02 2.94
N ILE A 18 5.31 -11.95 2.52
CA ILE A 18 4.92 -12.24 1.13
C ILE A 18 5.58 -11.24 0.17
N ALA A 19 5.58 -9.96 0.50
CA ALA A 19 6.19 -8.94 -0.35
C ALA A 19 7.68 -9.19 -0.55
N VAL A 20 8.42 -9.54 0.51
CA VAL A 20 9.87 -9.75 0.43
C VAL A 20 10.21 -11.12 -0.15
N GLU A 21 9.58 -12.19 0.33
CA GLU A 21 9.96 -13.56 -0.05
C GLU A 21 9.40 -13.99 -1.40
N GLU A 22 8.23 -13.51 -1.79
CA GLU A 22 7.59 -13.93 -3.03
C GLU A 22 7.72 -12.88 -4.13
N TYR A 23 7.18 -11.68 -3.93
CA TYR A 23 7.15 -10.67 -5.00
C TYR A 23 8.53 -10.12 -5.34
N LEU A 24 9.29 -9.68 -4.34
CA LEU A 24 10.61 -9.10 -4.57
C LEU A 24 11.58 -10.14 -5.16
N THR A 25 11.55 -11.37 -4.66
CA THR A 25 12.39 -12.45 -5.16
C THR A 25 12.08 -12.75 -6.63
N ASN A 26 10.80 -12.79 -7.00
CA ASN A 26 10.41 -12.99 -8.39
C ASN A 26 10.85 -11.84 -9.30
N TRP A 27 10.75 -10.61 -8.84
CA TRP A 27 11.20 -9.44 -9.61
C TRP A 27 12.71 -9.45 -9.84
N ILE A 28 13.49 -9.81 -8.83
CA ILE A 28 14.94 -9.97 -8.96
C ILE A 28 15.28 -11.07 -9.98
N ALA A 29 14.58 -12.20 -9.92
CA ALA A 29 14.75 -13.30 -10.87
C ALA A 29 14.42 -12.89 -12.32
N LEU A 30 13.49 -11.94 -12.50
CA LEU A 30 13.12 -11.40 -13.81
C LEU A 30 14.05 -10.27 -14.29
N GLY A 31 15.06 -9.90 -13.52
CA GLY A 31 16.09 -8.94 -13.91
C GLY A 31 16.03 -7.59 -13.24
N LEU A 32 15.23 -7.40 -12.18
CA LEU A 32 15.25 -6.17 -11.40
C LEU A 32 16.60 -6.02 -10.69
N ASP A 33 17.28 -4.91 -10.94
CA ASP A 33 18.56 -4.59 -10.32
C ASP A 33 18.35 -3.57 -9.19
N LEU A 34 18.48 -4.03 -7.94
CA LEU A 34 18.27 -3.21 -6.75
C LEU A 34 19.39 -2.20 -6.49
N GLU A 35 20.55 -2.37 -7.14
CA GLU A 35 21.71 -1.47 -6.97
C GLU A 35 21.66 -0.25 -7.89
N ARG A 36 20.71 -0.23 -8.84
CA ARG A 36 20.54 0.92 -9.72
C ARG A 36 19.99 2.12 -8.97
N ASP A 37 20.51 3.33 -9.29
CA ASP A 37 20.12 4.58 -8.64
C ASP A 37 18.63 4.92 -8.83
N ASN A 38 18.02 4.47 -9.92
CA ASN A 38 16.62 4.74 -10.24
C ASN A 38 15.65 3.65 -9.71
N VAL A 39 16.15 2.69 -8.95
CA VAL A 39 15.33 1.64 -8.31
C VAL A 39 15.31 1.86 -6.81
N ASN A 40 14.12 1.99 -6.25
CA ASN A 40 13.91 2.13 -4.82
C ASN A 40 12.82 1.18 -4.37
N VAL A 41 13.16 0.24 -3.50
CA VAL A 41 12.23 -0.77 -2.96
C VAL A 41 12.01 -0.50 -1.47
N TYR A 42 10.76 -0.37 -1.07
CA TYR A 42 10.41 -0.11 0.32
C TYR A 42 9.04 -0.72 0.67
N LEU A 43 8.81 -0.93 1.96
CA LEU A 43 7.49 -1.27 2.47
C LEU A 43 6.71 0.01 2.73
N GLN A 44 5.46 0.06 2.30
CA GLN A 44 4.61 1.26 2.47
C GLN A 44 4.52 1.71 3.92
N SER A 45 4.38 0.77 4.85
CA SER A 45 4.29 1.05 6.29
C SER A 45 5.55 1.71 6.87
N GLN A 46 6.68 1.63 6.18
CA GLN A 46 7.96 2.19 6.61
C GLN A 46 8.32 3.50 5.93
N ASN A 47 7.51 3.96 4.98
CA ASN A 47 7.76 5.20 4.24
C ASN A 47 6.95 6.35 4.82
N LYS A 48 7.56 7.14 5.70
CA LYS A 48 6.91 8.28 6.37
C LYS A 48 6.46 9.37 5.41
N SER A 49 7.17 9.58 4.31
CA SER A 49 6.81 10.57 3.31
C SER A 49 5.46 10.28 2.66
N LEU A 50 5.11 9.01 2.51
CA LEU A 50 3.79 8.61 1.98
C LEU A 50 2.66 8.96 2.95
N PHE A 51 2.86 8.77 4.25
CA PHE A 51 1.85 9.15 5.25
C PHE A 51 1.60 10.66 5.27
N ASP A 52 2.65 11.46 5.17
CA ASP A 52 2.51 12.92 5.08
C ASP A 52 1.73 13.33 3.84
N LEU A 53 2.04 12.72 2.70
CA LEU A 53 1.35 12.99 1.45
C LEU A 53 -0.11 12.54 1.49
N GLU A 54 -0.38 11.37 2.06
CA GLU A 54 -1.72 10.84 2.25
C GLU A 54 -2.57 11.76 3.11
N PHE A 55 -2.03 12.24 4.22
CA PHE A 55 -2.73 13.16 5.09
C PHE A 55 -3.06 14.48 4.38
N LYS A 56 -2.13 15.01 3.60
CA LYS A 56 -2.38 16.21 2.77
C LYS A 56 -3.43 15.98 1.70
N ALA A 57 -3.39 14.82 1.05
CA ALA A 57 -4.38 14.46 0.03
C ALA A 57 -5.78 14.28 0.63
N SER A 58 -5.88 13.71 1.83
CA SER A 58 -7.16 13.48 2.50
C SER A 58 -7.93 14.78 2.75
N ARG A 59 -7.24 15.87 2.97
CA ARG A 59 -7.85 17.19 3.14
C ARG A 59 -8.62 17.67 1.90
N LYS A 60 -8.21 17.22 0.72
CA LYS A 60 -8.80 17.60 -0.57
C LYS A 60 -9.79 16.58 -1.11
N THR A 61 -10.02 15.50 -0.37
CA THR A 61 -10.88 14.39 -0.78
C THR A 61 -12.03 14.24 0.21
N ASN A 62 -13.24 14.04 -0.28
CA ASN A 62 -14.40 13.76 0.57
C ASN A 62 -14.94 12.35 0.34
N PHE A 63 -15.76 11.87 1.28
CA PHE A 63 -16.31 10.51 1.22
C PHE A 63 -17.21 10.29 -0.01
N SER A 64 -17.95 11.30 -0.45
CA SER A 64 -18.81 11.17 -1.63
C SER A 64 -18.03 10.86 -2.90
N GLN A 65 -16.83 11.47 -3.05
CA GLN A 65 -15.94 11.17 -4.16
C GLN A 65 -15.42 9.73 -4.10
N LEU A 66 -15.00 9.28 -2.94
CA LEU A 66 -14.53 7.92 -2.73
C LEU A 66 -15.62 6.89 -2.94
N HIS A 67 -16.85 7.18 -2.46
CA HIS A 67 -18.01 6.34 -2.69
C HIS A 67 -18.31 6.18 -4.19
N ALA A 68 -18.26 7.26 -4.95
CA ALA A 68 -18.52 7.23 -6.38
C ALA A 68 -17.47 6.46 -7.18
N ILE A 69 -16.20 6.53 -6.76
CA ILE A 69 -15.07 5.90 -7.47
C ILE A 69 -14.90 4.44 -7.06
N TYR A 70 -14.94 4.14 -5.77
CA TYR A 70 -14.59 2.83 -5.22
C TYR A 70 -15.79 2.01 -4.76
N GLY A 71 -16.99 2.60 -4.73
CA GLY A 71 -18.20 1.91 -4.27
C GLY A 71 -18.25 1.66 -2.76
N PHE A 72 -17.57 2.47 -1.97
CA PHE A 72 -17.61 2.36 -0.51
C PHE A 72 -19.02 2.62 0.01
N ASP A 73 -19.43 1.88 1.03
CA ASP A 73 -20.74 2.01 1.67
C ASP A 73 -20.60 2.07 3.22
N ASN A 74 -21.72 2.04 3.91
CA ASN A 74 -21.73 2.12 5.38
C ASN A 74 -21.10 0.90 6.07
N SER A 75 -20.93 -0.21 5.36
CA SER A 75 -20.26 -1.42 5.88
C SER A 75 -18.77 -1.47 5.58
N THR A 76 -18.26 -0.55 4.77
CA THR A 76 -16.84 -0.49 4.41
C THR A 76 -16.00 -0.14 5.64
N ASN A 77 -14.95 -0.93 5.89
CA ASN A 77 -14.05 -0.66 6.99
C ASN A 77 -13.32 0.66 6.78
N ILE A 78 -13.22 1.45 7.84
CA ILE A 78 -12.63 2.79 7.78
C ILE A 78 -11.15 2.77 7.36
N ALA A 79 -10.42 1.71 7.69
CA ALA A 79 -9.04 1.52 7.27
C ALA A 79 -8.89 1.33 5.76
N HIS A 80 -9.97 0.89 5.09
CA HIS A 80 -9.99 0.71 3.64
C HIS A 80 -10.23 2.05 2.90
N VAL A 81 -10.88 2.97 3.56
CA VAL A 81 -11.14 4.30 3.01
C VAL A 81 -9.88 5.15 3.01
#